data_d8776846068c2eb143549cd30ceb9351
#
_entry.id   d8776846068c2eb143549cd30ceb9351
#
_cell.length_a   1.000
_cell.length_b   1.000
_cell.length_c   1.000
_cell.angle_alpha   90.00
_cell.angle_beta   90.00
_cell.angle_gamma   90.00
#
_symmetry.space_group_name_H-M   'P 1'
#
loop_
_entity.id
_entity.type
_entity.pdbx_description
1 polymer ?
#
loop_
_entity_poly.entity_id
_entity_poly.type
_entity_poly.pdbx_seq_one_letter_code
_entity_poly.pdbx_strand_id
1 'polypeptide(L)'
;VARAEHLEGLVALAEMARLAEEVGAQSGDAQVWLDFAIDPQGRREIRGHLQAELQLPCRRCLEPMAQHVESDFRLGMVTSDELAAELPSTHEPVLVENEQLNLLAVVEDELILSLPQVVYHDEAECPVSRDQLNSGEAPGGSDDSPASPFDVLRQIKGKP
;
A
#
# COMPACT_ATOMS: atom_id res chain seq x y z
N VAL A 1 -13.75 -22.78 10.22
CA VAL A 1 -14.95 -22.07 9.72
C VAL A 1 -15.82 -23.12 9.05
N ALA A 2 -16.90 -23.53 9.70
CA ALA A 2 -17.83 -24.53 9.16
C ALA A 2 -19.03 -23.88 8.44
N ARG A 3 -19.12 -22.55 8.46
CA ARG A 3 -20.18 -21.75 7.81
C ARG A 3 -19.58 -20.47 7.25
N ALA A 4 -20.20 -19.94 6.20
CA ALA A 4 -19.96 -18.58 5.77
C ALA A 4 -20.36 -17.63 6.90
N GLU A 5 -19.45 -16.79 7.33
CA GLU A 5 -19.68 -15.79 8.37
C GLU A 5 -19.30 -14.43 7.79
N HIS A 6 -20.11 -13.44 8.12
CA HIS A 6 -19.87 -12.05 7.78
C HIS A 6 -19.51 -11.27 9.03
N LEU A 7 -18.46 -10.45 8.96
CA LEU A 7 -18.03 -9.56 10.03
C LEU A 7 -17.89 -8.16 9.43
N GLU A 8 -18.49 -7.18 10.07
CA GLU A 8 -18.25 -5.77 9.75
C GLU A 8 -17.97 -4.99 11.02
N GLY A 9 -17.16 -3.94 10.91
CA GLY A 9 -16.85 -3.13 12.07
C GLY A 9 -15.90 -1.99 11.77
N LEU A 10 -15.56 -1.28 12.84
CA LEU A 10 -14.58 -0.21 12.86
C LEU A 10 -13.33 -0.68 13.58
N VAL A 11 -12.19 -0.36 13.02
CA VAL A 11 -10.87 -0.66 13.60
C VAL A 11 -10.14 0.67 13.78
N ALA A 12 -9.78 0.98 15.03
CA ALA A 12 -9.08 2.23 15.33
C ALA A 12 -7.70 2.28 14.67
N LEU A 13 -7.46 3.26 13.81
CA LEU A 13 -6.17 3.46 13.13
C LEU A 13 -5.02 3.69 14.12
N ALA A 14 -5.32 4.24 15.30
CA ALA A 14 -4.34 4.46 16.36
C ALA A 14 -3.76 3.16 16.97
N GLU A 15 -4.41 2.00 16.76
CA GLU A 15 -3.93 0.69 17.21
C GLU A 15 -3.02 0.01 16.19
N MET A 16 -2.87 0.59 14.98
CA MET A 16 -2.07 0.07 13.88
C MET A 16 -0.63 0.61 13.96
N ALA A 17 0.23 -0.09 14.69
CA ALA A 17 1.59 0.37 14.97
C ALA A 17 2.47 0.41 13.71
N ARG A 18 2.38 -0.59 12.83
CA ARG A 18 3.16 -0.66 11.59
C ARG A 18 2.71 0.41 10.59
N LEU A 19 1.40 0.67 10.50
CA LEU A 19 0.88 1.78 9.70
C LEU A 19 1.46 3.12 10.18
N ALA A 20 1.53 3.32 11.51
CA ALA A 20 2.10 4.53 12.09
C ALA A 20 3.61 4.68 11.83
N GLU A 21 4.35 3.58 11.72
CA GLU A 21 5.77 3.58 11.32
C GLU A 21 5.96 4.02 9.86
N GLU A 22 5.03 3.65 8.97
CA GLU A 22 5.11 3.98 7.54
C GLU A 22 4.69 5.43 7.22
N VAL A 23 3.58 5.88 7.81
CA VAL A 23 2.93 7.15 7.40
C VAL A 23 2.70 8.12 8.57
N GLY A 24 3.22 7.82 9.74
CA GLY A 24 2.99 8.60 10.97
C GLY A 24 1.70 8.21 11.68
N ALA A 25 1.55 8.73 12.91
CA ALA A 25 0.39 8.46 13.74
C ALA A 25 -0.90 8.89 13.04
N GLN A 26 -1.87 7.99 13.00
CA GLN A 26 -3.18 8.19 12.40
C GLN A 26 -4.27 8.31 13.48
N SER A 27 -5.38 8.92 13.12
CA SER A 27 -6.58 9.04 13.98
C SER A 27 -7.83 8.68 13.19
N GLY A 28 -8.89 8.33 13.89
CA GLY A 28 -10.12 7.84 13.30
C GLY A 28 -10.11 6.33 13.15
N ASP A 29 -11.01 5.81 12.32
CA ASP A 29 -11.27 4.39 12.18
C ASP A 29 -11.23 3.96 10.72
N ALA A 30 -10.74 2.75 10.47
CA ALA A 30 -10.97 2.04 9.22
C ALA A 30 -12.30 1.28 9.30
N GLN A 31 -13.13 1.39 8.28
CA GLN A 31 -14.31 0.55 8.10
C GLN A 31 -13.89 -0.74 7.39
N VAL A 32 -14.33 -1.87 7.91
CA VAL A 32 -13.89 -3.19 7.44
C VAL A 32 -15.09 -4.12 7.29
N TRP A 33 -15.12 -4.84 6.19
CA TRP A 33 -16.09 -5.92 5.90
C TRP A 33 -15.31 -7.17 5.52
N LEU A 34 -15.60 -8.28 6.20
CA LEU A 34 -14.94 -9.56 5.97
C LEU A 34 -15.98 -10.67 5.80
N ASP A 35 -15.88 -11.38 4.70
CA ASP A 35 -16.69 -12.59 4.42
C ASP A 35 -15.79 -13.81 4.49
N PHE A 36 -16.07 -14.69 5.45
CA PHE A 36 -15.37 -15.95 5.62
C PHE A 36 -16.12 -17.05 4.87
N ALA A 37 -15.46 -17.72 3.94
CA ALA A 37 -16.09 -18.71 3.09
C ALA A 37 -15.18 -19.93 2.87
N ILE A 38 -15.79 -20.97 2.29
CA ILE A 38 -15.06 -22.09 1.72
C ILE A 38 -15.31 -22.06 0.22
N ASP A 39 -14.26 -22.03 -0.56
CA ASP A 39 -14.36 -22.02 -2.02
C ASP A 39 -14.84 -23.39 -2.57
N PRO A 40 -15.20 -23.47 -3.87
CA PRO A 40 -15.62 -24.74 -4.47
C PRO A 40 -14.57 -25.86 -4.44
N GLN A 41 -13.30 -25.53 -4.21
CA GLN A 41 -12.19 -26.47 -4.07
C GLN A 41 -11.94 -26.88 -2.60
N GLY A 42 -12.75 -26.39 -1.67
CA GLY A 42 -12.65 -26.72 -0.24
C GLY A 42 -11.63 -25.88 0.53
N ARG A 43 -11.08 -24.82 -0.06
CA ARG A 43 -10.13 -23.93 0.60
C ARG A 43 -10.87 -22.90 1.43
N ARG A 44 -10.32 -22.56 2.59
CA ARG A 44 -10.84 -21.47 3.42
C ARG A 44 -10.35 -20.15 2.90
N GLU A 45 -11.27 -19.23 2.63
CA GLU A 45 -10.95 -17.89 2.11
C GLU A 45 -11.59 -16.80 2.97
N ILE A 46 -10.97 -15.64 2.94
CA ILE A 46 -11.53 -14.38 3.42
C ILE A 46 -11.61 -13.43 2.22
N ARG A 47 -12.80 -12.92 1.98
CA ARG A 47 -13.02 -11.78 1.08
C ARG A 47 -13.20 -10.57 1.93
N GLY A 48 -12.36 -9.56 1.73
CA GLY A 48 -12.38 -8.35 2.51
C GLY A 48 -12.56 -7.13 1.65
N HIS A 49 -13.18 -6.13 2.26
CA HIS A 49 -13.21 -4.77 1.79
C HIS A 49 -12.86 -3.88 2.97
N LEU A 50 -12.04 -2.88 2.76
CA LEU A 50 -11.74 -1.86 3.76
C LEU A 50 -11.70 -0.47 3.14
N GLN A 51 -12.00 0.53 3.96
CA GLN A 51 -11.81 1.93 3.61
C GLN A 51 -11.38 2.74 4.83
N ALA A 52 -10.54 3.75 4.62
CA ALA A 52 -10.07 4.65 5.66
C ALA A 52 -9.69 6.01 5.10
N GLU A 53 -9.80 7.05 5.93
CA GLU A 53 -9.21 8.36 5.67
C GLU A 53 -7.87 8.48 6.41
N LEU A 54 -6.78 8.65 5.67
CA LEU A 54 -5.43 8.75 6.22
C LEU A 54 -4.86 10.15 5.99
N GLN A 55 -3.98 10.56 6.91
CA GLN A 55 -3.17 11.77 6.74
C GLN A 55 -1.80 11.35 6.17
N LEU A 56 -1.58 11.62 4.89
CA LEU A 56 -0.34 11.28 4.20
C LEU A 56 0.46 12.54 3.85
N PRO A 57 1.80 12.52 3.91
CA PRO A 57 2.60 13.68 3.55
C PRO A 57 2.59 13.91 2.04
N CYS A 58 2.24 15.12 1.62
CA CYS A 58 2.41 15.55 0.23
C CYS A 58 3.88 15.46 -0.17
N ARG A 59 4.18 14.84 -1.31
CA ARG A 59 5.57 14.66 -1.78
C ARG A 59 6.24 15.94 -2.27
N ARG A 60 5.49 17.05 -2.39
CA ARG A 60 6.07 18.37 -2.74
C ARG A 60 6.41 19.21 -1.51
N CYS A 61 5.41 19.43 -0.65
CA CYS A 61 5.56 20.36 0.48
C CYS A 61 5.78 19.67 1.82
N LEU A 62 5.61 18.34 1.88
CA LEU A 62 5.69 17.49 3.08
C LEU A 62 4.60 17.77 4.13
N GLU A 63 3.67 18.67 3.85
CA GLU A 63 2.52 18.93 4.69
C GLU A 63 1.53 17.74 4.60
N PRO A 64 0.85 17.40 5.71
CA PRO A 64 -0.14 16.33 5.71
C PRO A 64 -1.35 16.70 4.86
N MET A 65 -1.91 15.71 4.17
CA MET A 65 -3.14 15.83 3.42
C MET A 65 -4.04 14.62 3.66
N ALA A 66 -5.35 14.84 3.68
CA ALA A 66 -6.32 13.76 3.78
C ALA A 66 -6.33 12.94 2.48
N GLN A 67 -6.21 11.64 2.60
CA GLN A 67 -6.26 10.71 1.49
C GLN A 67 -7.24 9.59 1.81
N HIS A 68 -8.24 9.41 0.96
CA HIS A 68 -9.12 8.25 0.99
C HIS A 68 -8.38 7.04 0.44
N VAL A 69 -8.38 5.95 1.21
CA VAL A 69 -7.80 4.66 0.83
C VAL A 69 -8.89 3.61 0.91
N GLU A 70 -9.01 2.81 -0.13
CA GLU A 70 -9.98 1.74 -0.26
C GLU A 70 -9.29 0.52 -0.87
N SER A 71 -9.60 -0.68 -0.36
CA SER A 71 -9.03 -1.93 -0.85
C SER A 71 -10.05 -3.06 -0.82
N ASP A 72 -10.06 -3.85 -1.89
CA ASP A 72 -10.72 -5.15 -1.97
C ASP A 72 -9.65 -6.23 -2.02
N PHE A 73 -9.75 -7.23 -1.15
CA PHE A 73 -8.74 -8.28 -1.06
C PHE A 73 -9.36 -9.67 -0.91
N ARG A 74 -8.58 -10.67 -1.26
CA ARG A 74 -8.97 -12.07 -1.10
C ARG A 74 -7.80 -12.88 -0.55
N LEU A 75 -7.97 -13.42 0.65
CA LEU A 75 -6.95 -14.17 1.35
C LEU A 75 -7.30 -15.65 1.38
N GLY A 76 -6.30 -16.50 1.13
CA GLY A 76 -6.38 -17.93 1.36
C GLY A 76 -5.78 -18.28 2.73
N MET A 77 -6.60 -18.85 3.62
CA MET A 77 -6.15 -19.26 4.95
C MET A 77 -5.36 -20.55 4.86
N VAL A 78 -4.08 -20.50 5.22
CA VAL A 78 -3.16 -21.65 5.18
C VAL A 78 -2.48 -21.85 6.53
N THR A 79 -1.99 -23.05 6.78
CA THR A 79 -1.32 -23.42 8.03
C THR A 79 0.17 -23.66 7.85
N SER A 80 0.68 -23.57 6.61
CA SER A 80 2.11 -23.67 6.32
C SER A 80 2.46 -22.96 5.01
N ASP A 81 3.75 -22.68 4.82
CA ASP A 81 4.28 -22.03 3.61
C ASP A 81 4.15 -22.93 2.36
N GLU A 82 4.19 -24.27 2.54
CA GLU A 82 4.00 -25.20 1.44
C GLU A 82 2.58 -25.07 0.87
N LEU A 83 1.57 -24.96 1.74
CA LEU A 83 0.18 -24.74 1.32
C LEU A 83 -0.03 -23.34 0.71
N ALA A 84 0.74 -22.35 1.16
CA ALA A 84 0.72 -21.01 0.56
C ALA A 84 1.16 -21.06 -0.91
N ALA A 85 2.19 -21.85 -1.22
CA ALA A 85 2.69 -22.01 -2.59
C ALA A 85 1.68 -22.73 -3.53
N GLU A 86 0.71 -23.46 -2.98
CA GLU A 86 -0.33 -24.16 -3.75
C GLU A 86 -1.58 -23.29 -4.01
N LEU A 87 -1.64 -22.09 -3.42
CA LEU A 87 -2.76 -21.19 -3.64
C LEU A 87 -2.75 -20.64 -5.08
N PRO A 88 -3.93 -20.45 -5.68
CA PRO A 88 -4.00 -19.74 -6.96
C PRO A 88 -3.59 -18.28 -6.79
N SER A 89 -3.05 -17.68 -7.84
CA SER A 89 -2.59 -16.28 -7.87
C SER A 89 -3.68 -15.23 -7.57
N THR A 90 -4.93 -15.66 -7.46
CA THR A 90 -6.07 -14.80 -7.07
C THR A 90 -6.25 -14.67 -5.57
N HIS A 91 -5.48 -15.40 -4.77
CA HIS A 91 -5.54 -15.38 -3.32
C HIS A 91 -4.16 -15.06 -2.77
N GLU A 92 -4.10 -14.15 -1.82
CA GLU A 92 -2.91 -13.93 -1.03
C GLU A 92 -2.91 -14.86 0.18
N PRO A 93 -1.80 -15.50 0.53
CA PRO A 93 -1.76 -16.40 1.66
C PRO A 93 -1.81 -15.64 2.98
N VAL A 94 -2.64 -16.10 3.90
CA VAL A 94 -2.60 -15.67 5.30
C VAL A 94 -2.36 -16.88 6.20
N LEU A 95 -1.32 -16.81 6.99
CA LEU A 95 -0.93 -17.90 7.89
C LEU A 95 -1.83 -17.92 9.13
N VAL A 96 -2.43 -19.09 9.40
CA VAL A 96 -3.25 -19.32 10.58
C VAL A 96 -2.48 -20.20 11.54
N GLU A 97 -2.13 -19.66 12.70
CA GLU A 97 -1.43 -20.38 13.77
C GLU A 97 -2.37 -20.77 14.88
N ASN A 98 -2.28 -22.02 15.35
CA ASN A 98 -3.09 -22.53 16.47
C ASN A 98 -4.61 -22.27 16.29
N GLU A 99 -5.12 -22.38 15.05
CA GLU A 99 -6.51 -22.11 14.70
C GLU A 99 -6.97 -20.66 14.98
N GLN A 100 -6.03 -19.74 15.14
CA GLN A 100 -6.29 -18.33 15.40
C GLN A 100 -5.72 -17.45 14.28
N LEU A 101 -6.45 -16.40 13.96
CA LEU A 101 -6.04 -15.35 13.04
C LEU A 101 -6.17 -13.99 13.73
N ASN A 102 -5.09 -13.21 13.70
CA ASN A 102 -5.13 -11.83 14.19
C ASN A 102 -5.71 -10.92 13.12
N LEU A 103 -7.00 -10.63 13.23
CA LEU A 103 -7.71 -9.78 12.25
C LEU A 103 -7.19 -8.35 12.20
N LEU A 104 -6.74 -7.79 13.34
CA LEU A 104 -6.12 -6.45 13.35
C LEU A 104 -4.87 -6.43 12.49
N ALA A 105 -4.00 -7.43 12.63
CA ALA A 105 -2.79 -7.53 11.82
C ALA A 105 -3.10 -7.69 10.33
N VAL A 106 -4.13 -8.47 9.98
CA VAL A 106 -4.57 -8.64 8.58
C VAL A 106 -5.07 -7.32 8.00
N VAL A 107 -5.93 -6.61 8.71
CA VAL A 107 -6.48 -5.32 8.25
C VAL A 107 -5.36 -4.28 8.11
N GLU A 108 -4.42 -4.25 9.04
CA GLU A 108 -3.26 -3.36 8.98
C GLU A 108 -2.37 -3.67 7.78
N ASP A 109 -2.10 -4.95 7.48
CA ASP A 109 -1.33 -5.37 6.29
C ASP A 109 -2.00 -4.92 5.00
N GLU A 110 -3.30 -5.18 4.85
CA GLU A 110 -4.05 -4.80 3.66
C GLU A 110 -4.11 -3.27 3.49
N LEU A 111 -4.24 -2.52 4.57
CA LEU A 111 -4.23 -1.07 4.54
C LEU A 111 -2.86 -0.52 4.11
N ILE A 112 -1.76 -1.08 4.63
CA ILE A 112 -0.39 -0.71 4.24
C ILE A 112 -0.16 -1.01 2.75
N LEU A 113 -0.58 -2.19 2.27
CA LEU A 113 -0.43 -2.59 0.87
C LEU A 113 -1.24 -1.72 -0.09
N SER A 114 -2.34 -1.14 0.36
CA SER A 114 -3.19 -0.25 -0.43
C SER A 114 -2.78 1.22 -0.41
N LEU A 115 -1.73 1.58 0.35
CA LEU A 115 -1.23 2.95 0.38
C LEU A 115 -0.76 3.41 -1.01
N PRO A 116 -1.15 4.61 -1.48
CA PRO A 116 -0.61 5.17 -2.70
C PRO A 116 0.90 5.47 -2.54
N GLN A 117 1.70 5.13 -3.53
CA GLN A 117 3.15 5.35 -3.49
C GLN A 117 3.51 6.84 -3.35
N VAL A 118 2.70 7.71 -3.94
CA VAL A 118 2.89 9.17 -3.88
C VAL A 118 1.54 9.87 -3.84
N VAL A 119 1.46 10.90 -3.02
CA VAL A 119 0.31 11.81 -2.96
C VAL A 119 0.79 13.26 -3.08
N TYR A 120 -0.05 14.09 -3.68
CA TYR A 120 0.22 15.51 -3.86
C TYR A 120 -1.05 16.29 -3.58
N HIS A 121 -0.94 17.44 -2.89
CA HIS A 121 -2.01 18.44 -2.90
C HIS A 121 -2.29 18.87 -4.33
N ASP A 122 -3.52 19.31 -4.58
CA ASP A 122 -3.83 20.02 -5.81
C ASP A 122 -2.89 21.21 -6.00
N GLU A 123 -2.55 21.52 -7.25
CA GLU A 123 -1.52 22.49 -7.56
C GLU A 123 -1.84 23.89 -6.98
N ALA A 124 -3.15 24.22 -6.90
CA ALA A 124 -3.62 25.48 -6.33
C ALA A 124 -3.55 25.53 -4.79
N GLU A 125 -3.55 24.38 -4.13
CA GLU A 125 -3.57 24.26 -2.66
C GLU A 125 -2.19 23.97 -2.08
N CYS A 126 -1.24 23.54 -2.92
CA CYS A 126 0.10 23.21 -2.46
C CYS A 126 0.94 24.49 -2.28
N PRO A 127 1.52 24.74 -1.09
CA PRO A 127 2.38 25.89 -0.87
C PRO A 127 3.68 25.87 -1.69
N VAL A 128 4.03 24.73 -2.27
CA VAL A 128 5.20 24.55 -3.16
C VAL A 128 4.72 24.29 -4.58
N SER A 129 5.01 25.18 -5.52
CA SER A 129 4.72 25.00 -6.94
C SER A 129 5.75 24.12 -7.63
N ARG A 130 5.37 23.51 -8.78
CA ARG A 130 6.30 22.76 -9.64
C ARG A 130 7.47 23.63 -10.13
N ASP A 131 7.21 24.89 -10.41
CA ASP A 131 8.23 25.81 -10.93
C ASP A 131 9.31 26.10 -9.87
N GLN A 132 8.95 26.14 -8.59
CA GLN A 132 9.91 26.28 -7.50
C GLN A 132 10.84 25.07 -7.37
N LEU A 133 10.37 23.86 -7.71
CA LEU A 133 11.19 22.65 -7.72
C LEU A 133 12.09 22.55 -8.96
N ASN A 134 11.69 23.19 -10.05
CA ASN A 134 12.44 23.22 -11.30
C ASN A 134 13.41 24.41 -11.43
N SER A 135 13.44 25.31 -10.44
CA SER A 135 14.33 26.48 -10.41
C SER A 135 15.81 26.15 -10.12
N GLY A 136 16.18 24.88 -10.14
CA GLY A 136 17.56 24.48 -10.34
C GLY A 136 18.02 24.96 -11.71
N GLU A 137 18.82 26.04 -11.73
CA GLU A 137 19.60 26.44 -12.89
C GLU A 137 20.20 25.19 -13.52
N ALA A 138 19.82 24.89 -14.75
CA ALA A 138 20.54 23.91 -15.53
C ALA A 138 22.01 24.29 -15.42
N PRO A 139 22.93 23.42 -14.95
CA PRO A 139 24.34 23.79 -14.89
C PRO A 139 24.71 24.26 -16.28
N GLY A 140 25.01 25.56 -16.35
CA GLY A 140 25.44 26.20 -17.60
C GLY A 140 26.58 25.35 -18.11
N GLY A 141 26.43 24.85 -19.33
CA GLY A 141 27.39 23.94 -19.94
C GLY A 141 28.77 24.60 -20.02
N SER A 142 29.58 24.33 -19.03
CA SER A 142 31.04 24.38 -19.18
C SER A 142 31.41 22.95 -19.65
N ASP A 143 32.02 22.87 -20.79
CA ASP A 143 32.49 21.68 -21.51
C ASP A 143 33.52 20.83 -20.70
N ASP A 144 33.67 21.11 -19.42
CA ASP A 144 34.66 20.50 -18.52
C ASP A 144 34.02 19.66 -17.41
N SER A 145 32.77 19.19 -17.59
CA SER A 145 32.17 18.24 -16.67
C SER A 145 32.75 16.86 -16.88
N PRO A 146 33.21 16.17 -15.80
CA PRO A 146 33.69 14.81 -15.94
C PRO A 146 32.60 13.93 -16.57
N ALA A 147 33.03 13.09 -17.53
CA ALA A 147 32.12 12.20 -18.27
C ALA A 147 31.15 11.49 -17.32
N SER A 148 29.87 11.66 -17.56
CA SER A 148 28.85 10.98 -16.74
C SER A 148 29.01 9.46 -16.84
N PRO A 149 28.95 8.71 -15.73
CA PRO A 149 28.94 7.24 -15.77
C PRO A 149 27.84 6.69 -16.68
N PHE A 150 26.83 7.49 -17.01
CA PHE A 150 25.69 7.12 -17.88
C PHE A 150 25.93 7.46 -19.37
N ASP A 151 27.03 8.06 -19.75
CA ASP A 151 27.32 8.36 -21.17
C ASP A 151 27.40 7.09 -22.04
N VAL A 152 27.75 5.98 -21.43
CA VAL A 152 27.74 4.66 -22.06
C VAL A 152 26.35 4.26 -22.57
N LEU A 153 25.28 4.74 -21.94
CA LEU A 153 23.88 4.45 -22.34
C LEU A 153 23.47 5.19 -23.62
N ARG A 154 24.14 6.27 -23.99
CA ARG A 154 23.90 6.98 -25.27
C ARG A 154 24.20 6.09 -26.48
N GLN A 155 25.17 5.17 -26.34
CA GLN A 155 25.54 4.23 -27.40
C GLN A 155 24.50 3.14 -27.64
N ILE A 156 23.65 2.84 -26.65
CA ILE A 156 22.61 1.80 -26.74
C ILE A 156 21.38 2.33 -27.50
N LYS A 157 21.13 3.65 -27.49
CA LYS A 157 19.97 4.27 -28.12
C LYS A 157 20.09 4.43 -29.65
N GLY A 158 21.20 4.04 -30.25
CA GLY A 158 21.55 4.27 -31.64
C GLY A 158 21.56 3.03 -32.57
N LYS A 159 20.95 1.89 -32.15
CA LYS A 159 20.83 0.74 -33.08
C LYS A 159 19.36 0.47 -33.38
N PRO A 160 18.94 0.60 -34.68
CA PRO A 160 17.62 0.19 -35.14
C PRO A 160 17.45 -1.33 -35.07
#